data_86053b96cc5e46e2f755031c78b48073
#
_entry.id   86053b96cc5e46e2f755031c78b48073
#
_cell.length_a   1.000
_cell.length_b   1.000
_cell.length_c   1.000
_cell.angle_alpha   90.00
_cell.angle_beta   90.00
_cell.angle_gamma   90.00
#
_symmetry.space_group_name_H-M   'P 1'
#
loop_
_entity.id
_entity.type
_entity.pdbx_description
1 polymer ?
#
loop_
_entity_poly.entity_id
_entity_poly.type
_entity_poly.pdbx_seq_one_letter_code
_entity_poly.pdbx_strand_id
1 'polypeptide(L)'
;GSQADRNSPALGKTISYSLYGSNPRYTDGAIDNAKLMKEIYPDWTMRVYYDTSVPLHILQKLKDADVELVDMSDSTMNKMSWRFLAAIDGKRFCARDIDSRLSKRESAAVEEWLQSDKQFHVMRDHPSHSKYPMSGGMWCSTTIPDMKDLITKNSEVTVSLLGQFVNFIRTLFNQANQANQA
;
A
#
# COMPACT_ATOMS: atom_id res chain seq x y z
N GLY A 1 -24.43 3.60 -0.19
CA GLY A 1 -24.08 2.65 0.82
C GLY A 1 -24.20 3.28 2.19
N SER A 2 -24.87 2.62 3.13
CA SER A 2 -25.11 3.16 4.47
C SER A 2 -23.79 3.28 5.26
N GLN A 3 -23.74 4.22 6.19
CA GLN A 3 -22.59 4.46 7.08
C GLN A 3 -22.20 3.18 7.89
N ALA A 4 -23.14 2.26 8.08
CA ALA A 4 -22.94 0.96 8.75
C ALA A 4 -21.99 0.01 8.00
N ASP A 5 -21.96 0.07 6.65
CA ASP A 5 -21.10 -0.82 5.85
C ASP A 5 -19.62 -0.39 5.89
N ARG A 6 -19.33 0.86 6.28
CA ARG A 6 -17.97 1.41 6.31
C ARG A 6 -17.20 1.04 7.57
N ASN A 7 -17.89 0.74 8.65
CA ASN A 7 -17.30 0.37 9.95
C ASN A 7 -17.43 -1.12 10.27
N SER A 8 -17.88 -1.93 9.32
CA SER A 8 -17.99 -3.37 9.54
C SER A 8 -16.60 -3.99 9.71
N PRO A 9 -16.36 -4.79 10.76
CA PRO A 9 -15.13 -5.57 10.94
C PRO A 9 -14.86 -6.55 9.80
N ALA A 10 -15.88 -6.86 8.99
CA ALA A 10 -15.79 -7.75 7.83
C ALA A 10 -15.01 -7.13 6.64
N LEU A 11 -14.87 -5.80 6.59
CA LEU A 11 -14.04 -5.14 5.59
C LEU A 11 -12.63 -4.99 6.13
N GLY A 12 -11.74 -5.95 5.83
CA GLY A 12 -10.36 -5.93 6.26
C GLY A 12 -9.64 -4.62 5.85
N LYS A 13 -8.78 -4.14 6.74
CA LYS A 13 -7.92 -2.98 6.54
C LYS A 13 -6.48 -3.45 6.46
N THR A 14 -5.75 -3.08 5.40
CA THR A 14 -4.41 -3.60 5.10
C THR A 14 -3.42 -2.47 4.91
N ILE A 15 -2.30 -2.51 5.63
CA ILE A 15 -1.10 -1.73 5.32
C ILE A 15 -0.21 -2.62 4.44
N SER A 16 0.09 -2.17 3.23
CA SER A 16 0.73 -2.97 2.19
C SER A 16 2.12 -2.47 1.84
N TYR A 17 3.06 -3.41 1.75
CA TYR A 17 4.46 -3.16 1.44
C TYR A 17 4.98 -4.09 0.35
N SER A 18 5.98 -3.62 -0.41
CA SER A 18 6.88 -4.47 -1.22
C SER A 18 8.21 -4.63 -0.48
N LEU A 19 8.74 -5.86 -0.42
CA LEU A 19 10.03 -6.17 0.17
C LEU A 19 10.82 -7.10 -0.75
N TYR A 20 12.02 -6.68 -1.13
CA TYR A 20 12.95 -7.46 -1.94
C TYR A 20 14.38 -7.08 -1.62
N GLY A 21 15.30 -8.00 -1.88
CA GLY A 21 16.71 -7.85 -1.53
C GLY A 21 17.00 -8.11 -0.05
N SER A 22 18.27 -7.96 0.31
CA SER A 22 18.79 -8.24 1.65
C SER A 22 19.35 -7.01 2.37
N ASN A 23 19.15 -5.82 1.80
CA ASN A 23 19.65 -4.58 2.40
C ASN A 23 18.96 -4.33 3.75
N PRO A 24 19.74 -4.16 4.85
CA PRO A 24 19.18 -3.93 6.19
C PRO A 24 18.24 -2.74 6.29
N ARG A 25 18.44 -1.70 5.48
CA ARG A 25 17.53 -0.55 5.43
C ARG A 25 16.08 -0.99 5.23
N TYR A 26 15.85 -1.99 4.37
CA TYR A 26 14.53 -2.49 4.04
C TYR A 26 14.11 -3.66 4.94
N THR A 27 15.01 -4.59 5.21
CA THR A 27 14.68 -5.76 6.04
C THR A 27 14.47 -5.40 7.51
N ASP A 28 15.30 -4.54 8.08
CA ASP A 28 15.08 -4.00 9.43
C ASP A 28 13.87 -3.10 9.47
N GLY A 29 13.65 -2.33 8.40
CA GLY A 29 12.44 -1.53 8.22
C GLY A 29 11.16 -2.36 8.31
N ALA A 30 11.14 -3.49 7.65
CA ALA A 30 10.00 -4.42 7.69
C ALA A 30 9.76 -4.94 9.12
N ILE A 31 10.80 -5.36 9.82
CA ILE A 31 10.70 -5.88 11.19
C ILE A 31 10.22 -4.78 12.15
N ASP A 32 10.78 -3.58 12.05
CA ASP A 32 10.38 -2.46 12.90
C ASP A 32 8.92 -2.07 12.66
N ASN A 33 8.49 -2.00 11.40
CA ASN A 33 7.09 -1.71 11.05
C ASN A 33 6.15 -2.80 11.56
N ALA A 34 6.55 -4.08 11.49
CA ALA A 34 5.74 -5.18 12.06
C ALA A 34 5.52 -5.02 13.57
N LYS A 35 6.52 -4.55 14.30
CA LYS A 35 6.40 -4.24 15.73
C LYS A 35 5.49 -3.01 15.97
N LEU A 36 5.66 -1.97 15.16
CA LEU A 36 4.89 -0.74 15.26
C LEU A 36 3.41 -0.93 14.91
N MET A 37 3.06 -1.90 14.07
CA MET A 37 1.67 -2.21 13.72
C MET A 37 0.78 -2.43 14.94
N LYS A 38 1.29 -3.12 15.94
CA LYS A 38 0.52 -3.44 17.16
C LYS A 38 0.11 -2.19 17.95
N GLU A 39 0.93 -1.15 17.90
CA GLU A 39 0.69 0.11 18.60
C GLU A 39 -0.02 1.15 17.73
N ILE A 40 0.39 1.26 16.47
CA ILE A 40 -0.02 2.34 15.56
C ILE A 40 -1.30 1.98 14.80
N TYR A 41 -1.41 0.73 14.36
CA TYR A 41 -2.52 0.23 13.55
C TYR A 41 -3.07 -1.12 14.08
N PRO A 42 -3.57 -1.18 15.34
CA PRO A 42 -3.94 -2.45 15.99
C PRO A 42 -5.04 -3.23 15.25
N ASP A 43 -5.91 -2.53 14.51
CA ASP A 43 -7.04 -3.13 13.78
C ASP A 43 -6.74 -3.40 12.29
N TRP A 44 -5.49 -3.18 11.88
CA TRP A 44 -5.04 -3.36 10.51
C TRP A 44 -4.15 -4.59 10.39
N THR A 45 -4.16 -5.21 9.21
CA THR A 45 -3.24 -6.27 8.84
C THR A 45 -2.06 -5.68 8.08
N MET A 46 -0.84 -6.03 8.46
CA MET A 46 0.35 -5.76 7.66
C MET A 46 0.52 -6.87 6.64
N ARG A 47 0.60 -6.49 5.35
CA ARG A 47 0.86 -7.41 4.25
C ARG A 47 2.16 -7.03 3.57
N VAL A 48 3.03 -8.01 3.36
CA VAL A 48 4.31 -7.85 2.66
C VAL A 48 4.37 -8.78 1.46
N TYR A 49 4.50 -8.18 0.29
CA TYR A 49 4.78 -8.87 -0.97
C TYR A 49 6.30 -8.99 -1.14
N TYR A 50 6.80 -10.21 -1.26
CA TYR A 50 8.23 -10.49 -1.26
C TYR A 50 8.64 -11.48 -2.35
N ASP A 51 9.95 -11.63 -2.57
CA ASP A 51 10.54 -12.67 -3.40
C ASP A 51 11.70 -13.40 -2.70
N THR A 52 12.31 -14.36 -3.41
CA THR A 52 13.40 -15.20 -2.91
C THR A 52 14.69 -14.43 -2.55
N SER A 53 14.80 -13.16 -2.92
CA SER A 53 15.96 -12.33 -2.55
C SER A 53 15.95 -11.88 -1.09
N VAL A 54 14.82 -12.03 -0.39
CA VAL A 54 14.69 -11.73 1.03
C VAL A 54 15.20 -12.92 1.86
N PRO A 55 16.10 -12.70 2.83
CA PRO A 55 16.62 -13.77 3.68
C PRO A 55 15.51 -14.49 4.45
N LEU A 56 15.60 -15.82 4.54
CA LEU A 56 14.59 -16.66 5.21
C LEU A 56 14.38 -16.28 6.68
N HIS A 57 15.44 -15.90 7.40
CA HIS A 57 15.32 -15.50 8.80
C HIS A 57 14.50 -14.20 8.97
N ILE A 58 14.53 -13.32 7.99
CA ILE A 58 13.68 -12.10 7.96
C ILE A 58 12.23 -12.49 7.75
N LEU A 59 11.95 -13.35 6.79
CA LEU A 59 10.58 -13.84 6.54
C LEU A 59 10.00 -14.56 7.75
N GLN A 60 10.82 -15.35 8.46
CA GLN A 60 10.38 -16.02 9.68
C GLN A 60 10.03 -15.03 10.80
N LYS A 61 10.85 -13.99 11.00
CA LYS A 61 10.55 -12.92 11.97
C LYS A 61 9.26 -12.18 11.64
N LEU A 62 9.00 -11.90 10.37
CA LEU A 62 7.76 -11.26 9.94
C LEU A 62 6.55 -12.17 10.17
N LYS A 63 6.67 -13.45 9.87
CA LYS A 63 5.63 -14.45 10.13
C LYS A 63 5.33 -14.58 11.63
N ASP A 64 6.35 -14.60 12.47
CA ASP A 64 6.20 -14.65 13.93
C ASP A 64 5.56 -13.39 14.51
N ALA A 65 5.61 -12.28 13.77
CA ALA A 65 4.95 -11.01 14.10
C ALA A 65 3.55 -10.86 13.49
N ASP A 66 2.94 -11.94 13.00
CA ASP A 66 1.62 -11.98 12.36
C ASP A 66 1.50 -11.17 11.07
N VAL A 67 2.60 -10.96 10.35
CA VAL A 67 2.59 -10.32 9.04
C VAL A 67 2.09 -11.32 8.00
N GLU A 68 1.14 -10.87 7.17
CA GLU A 68 0.68 -11.63 6.01
C GLU A 68 1.73 -11.55 4.90
N LEU A 69 2.31 -12.68 4.52
CA LEU A 69 3.36 -12.76 3.51
C LEU A 69 2.80 -13.31 2.19
N VAL A 70 3.08 -12.61 1.09
CA VAL A 70 2.67 -13.02 -0.26
C VAL A 70 3.92 -13.19 -1.11
N ASP A 71 4.15 -14.43 -1.56
CA ASP A 71 5.29 -14.78 -2.41
C ASP A 71 5.04 -14.33 -3.85
N MET A 72 5.90 -13.44 -4.35
CA MET A 72 5.87 -12.89 -5.69
C MET A 72 7.01 -13.39 -6.58
N SER A 73 7.68 -14.48 -6.19
CA SER A 73 8.88 -14.98 -6.87
C SER A 73 8.66 -15.33 -8.34
N ASP A 74 7.46 -15.76 -8.70
CA ASP A 74 7.09 -16.09 -10.07
C ASP A 74 6.47 -14.91 -10.85
N SER A 75 6.35 -13.74 -10.21
CA SER A 75 5.77 -12.57 -10.83
C SER A 75 6.76 -11.84 -11.74
N THR A 76 6.28 -11.39 -12.91
CA THR A 76 7.00 -10.52 -13.83
C THR A 76 6.71 -9.04 -13.60
N MET A 77 5.83 -8.71 -12.66
CA MET A 77 5.51 -7.33 -12.30
C MET A 77 6.72 -6.58 -11.74
N ASN A 78 6.72 -5.27 -11.93
CA ASN A 78 7.64 -4.40 -11.22
C ASN A 78 7.49 -4.58 -9.69
N LYS A 79 8.59 -4.88 -9.02
CA LYS A 79 8.60 -5.18 -7.57
C LYS A 79 8.05 -4.05 -6.70
N MET A 80 8.27 -2.79 -7.08
CA MET A 80 7.72 -1.64 -6.36
C MET A 80 6.20 -1.55 -6.44
N SER A 81 5.59 -2.15 -7.47
CA SER A 81 4.15 -2.13 -7.71
C SER A 81 3.39 -3.23 -6.97
N TRP A 82 4.07 -4.24 -6.43
CA TRP A 82 3.40 -5.35 -5.73
C TRP A 82 2.47 -4.90 -4.61
N ARG A 83 2.89 -3.89 -3.85
CA ARG A 83 2.09 -3.34 -2.74
C ARG A 83 0.71 -2.82 -3.15
N PHE A 84 0.51 -2.48 -4.42
CA PHE A 84 -0.77 -2.01 -4.93
C PHE A 84 -1.77 -3.13 -5.18
N LEU A 85 -1.32 -4.38 -5.23
CA LEU A 85 -2.19 -5.55 -5.37
C LEU A 85 -3.21 -5.68 -4.23
N ALA A 86 -2.92 -5.11 -3.06
CA ALA A 86 -3.86 -5.09 -1.95
C ALA A 86 -5.18 -4.35 -2.27
N ALA A 87 -5.18 -3.46 -3.27
CA ALA A 87 -6.39 -2.79 -3.75
C ALA A 87 -7.38 -3.72 -4.47
N ILE A 88 -6.94 -4.91 -4.91
CA ILE A 88 -7.76 -5.88 -5.64
C ILE A 88 -8.72 -6.62 -4.70
N ASP A 89 -8.38 -6.75 -3.43
CA ASP A 89 -9.13 -7.55 -2.45
C ASP A 89 -10.49 -6.97 -2.06
N GLY A 90 -10.89 -5.85 -2.61
CA GLY A 90 -12.12 -5.17 -2.26
C GLY A 90 -12.15 -4.60 -0.83
N LYS A 91 -10.97 -4.40 -0.24
CA LYS A 91 -10.76 -3.93 1.13
C LYS A 91 -10.18 -2.53 1.13
N ARG A 92 -10.17 -1.89 2.29
CA ARG A 92 -9.41 -0.66 2.49
C ARG A 92 -7.94 -0.99 2.63
N PHE A 93 -7.08 -0.25 1.95
CA PHE A 93 -5.65 -0.45 2.04
C PHE A 93 -4.90 0.87 2.05
N CYS A 94 -3.69 0.84 2.61
CA CYS A 94 -2.70 1.88 2.50
C CYS A 94 -1.40 1.30 1.96
N ALA A 95 -0.85 1.91 0.90
CA ALA A 95 0.48 1.59 0.42
C ALA A 95 1.52 2.44 1.16
N ARG A 96 2.59 1.79 1.63
CA ARG A 96 3.69 2.43 2.37
C ARG A 96 5.04 1.98 1.84
N ASP A 97 6.05 2.81 2.08
CA ASP A 97 7.45 2.47 1.85
C ASP A 97 7.99 1.71 3.05
N ILE A 98 8.62 0.55 2.80
CA ILE A 98 9.08 -0.35 3.86
C ILE A 98 10.22 0.24 4.71
N ASP A 99 10.98 1.18 4.17
CA ASP A 99 12.06 1.90 4.86
C ASP A 99 11.58 3.12 5.66
N SER A 100 10.30 3.47 5.56
CA SER A 100 9.66 4.49 6.39
C SER A 100 8.96 3.85 7.58
N ARG A 101 9.14 4.43 8.77
CA ARG A 101 8.50 3.92 10.00
C ARG A 101 7.10 4.48 10.13
N LEU A 102 6.16 3.62 10.52
CA LEU A 102 4.79 4.01 10.86
C LEU A 102 4.80 4.98 12.07
N SER A 103 3.86 5.92 12.07
CA SER A 103 3.75 6.93 13.13
C SER A 103 2.30 7.17 13.56
N LYS A 104 2.12 7.66 14.78
CA LYS A 104 0.79 8.04 15.31
C LYS A 104 0.17 9.20 14.54
N ARG A 105 0.98 10.13 14.03
CA ARG A 105 0.50 11.23 13.19
C ARG A 105 -0.13 10.71 11.90
N GLU A 106 0.54 9.75 11.26
CA GLU A 106 0.04 9.10 10.06
C GLU A 106 -1.27 8.36 10.33
N SER A 107 -1.33 7.55 11.40
CA SER A 107 -2.55 6.79 11.72
C SER A 107 -3.73 7.69 12.10
N ALA A 108 -3.49 8.83 12.74
CA ALA A 108 -4.53 9.82 13.01
C ALA A 108 -5.13 10.40 11.71
N ALA A 109 -4.29 10.72 10.73
CA ALA A 109 -4.75 11.20 9.42
C ALA A 109 -5.51 10.12 8.64
N VAL A 110 -5.10 8.86 8.74
CA VAL A 110 -5.82 7.71 8.15
C VAL A 110 -7.16 7.51 8.83
N GLU A 111 -7.25 7.63 10.16
CA GLU A 111 -8.52 7.51 10.89
C GLU A 111 -9.50 8.61 10.49
N GLU A 112 -9.05 9.85 10.33
CA GLU A 112 -9.86 10.95 9.82
C GLU A 112 -10.41 10.63 8.41
N TRP A 113 -9.56 10.08 7.54
CA TRP A 113 -10.00 9.63 6.22
C TRP A 113 -11.06 8.52 6.29
N LEU A 114 -10.90 7.53 7.19
CA LEU A 114 -11.86 6.45 7.37
C LEU A 114 -13.26 6.96 7.76
N GLN A 115 -13.33 8.07 8.47
CA GLN A 115 -14.58 8.71 8.87
C GLN A 115 -15.17 9.59 7.76
N SER A 116 -14.40 9.91 6.73
CA SER A 116 -14.85 10.67 5.58
C SER A 116 -15.53 9.79 4.54
N ASP A 117 -16.21 10.42 3.57
CA ASP A 117 -16.79 9.75 2.41
C ASP A 117 -15.83 9.63 1.22
N LYS A 118 -14.57 10.04 1.41
CA LYS A 118 -13.56 10.08 0.34
C LYS A 118 -13.01 8.70 0.02
N GLN A 119 -12.86 8.42 -1.25
CA GLN A 119 -12.29 7.16 -1.74
C GLN A 119 -10.77 7.08 -1.53
N PHE A 120 -10.08 8.22 -1.64
CA PHE A 120 -8.63 8.30 -1.56
C PHE A 120 -8.17 9.17 -0.40
N HIS A 121 -7.04 8.77 0.18
CA HIS A 121 -6.27 9.55 1.12
C HIS A 121 -4.81 9.63 0.64
N VAL A 122 -4.26 10.84 0.64
CA VAL A 122 -2.87 11.09 0.21
C VAL A 122 -2.19 11.95 1.26
N MET A 123 -1.04 11.50 1.74
CA MET A 123 -0.19 12.29 2.63
C MET A 123 0.91 13.00 1.85
N ARG A 124 1.11 14.28 2.13
CA ARG A 124 2.12 15.15 1.51
C ARG A 124 2.94 15.86 2.57
N ASP A 125 3.75 15.09 3.29
CA ASP A 125 4.51 15.60 4.44
C ASP A 125 5.80 16.34 4.09
N HIS A 126 6.18 16.35 2.80
CA HIS A 126 7.42 17.00 2.36
C HIS A 126 7.18 17.87 1.11
N PRO A 127 7.84 19.03 0.97
CA PRO A 127 7.68 19.92 -0.20
C PRO A 127 7.97 19.23 -1.54
N SER A 128 8.86 18.24 -1.58
CA SER A 128 9.12 17.44 -2.79
C SER A 128 7.94 16.57 -3.21
N HIS A 129 7.06 16.20 -2.29
CA HIS A 129 5.86 15.42 -2.57
C HIS A 129 4.75 16.25 -3.23
N SER A 130 4.83 17.59 -3.14
CA SER A 130 3.86 18.49 -3.80
C SER A 130 3.99 18.53 -5.33
N LYS A 131 5.11 18.05 -5.88
CA LYS A 131 5.34 18.00 -7.34
C LYS A 131 4.54 16.91 -8.04
N TYR A 132 4.04 15.94 -7.31
CA TYR A 132 3.29 14.80 -7.84
C TYR A 132 1.90 14.74 -7.23
N PRO A 133 0.88 14.36 -7.98
CA PRO A 133 -0.48 14.20 -7.46
C PRO A 133 -0.54 13.22 -6.29
N MET A 134 0.31 12.19 -6.32
CA MET A 134 0.33 11.11 -5.35
C MET A 134 1.73 10.48 -5.27
N SER A 135 2.25 10.27 -4.06
CA SER A 135 3.50 9.53 -3.83
C SER A 135 3.18 8.04 -3.57
N GLY A 136 3.99 7.14 -4.13
CA GLY A 136 3.70 5.72 -4.14
C GLY A 136 3.64 5.01 -2.80
N GLY A 137 4.30 5.56 -1.80
CA GLY A 137 4.32 5.00 -0.46
C GLY A 137 3.49 5.77 0.56
N MET A 138 2.59 6.64 0.11
CA MET A 138 1.90 7.57 1.01
C MET A 138 0.44 7.79 0.63
N TRP A 139 -0.29 6.72 0.28
CA TRP A 139 -1.69 6.82 -0.07
C TRP A 139 -2.51 5.63 0.39
N CYS A 140 -3.78 5.87 0.57
CA CYS A 140 -4.78 4.88 0.93
C CYS A 140 -5.98 4.96 -0.03
N SER A 141 -6.69 3.87 -0.16
CA SER A 141 -7.92 3.79 -0.94
C SER A 141 -8.89 2.78 -0.36
N THR A 142 -10.16 2.97 -0.66
CA THR A 142 -11.17 1.93 -0.63
C THR A 142 -11.09 1.12 -1.93
N THR A 143 -11.98 0.15 -2.13
CA THR A 143 -12.06 -0.65 -3.37
C THR A 143 -12.06 0.24 -4.61
N ILE A 144 -11.22 -0.10 -5.57
CA ILE A 144 -11.17 0.53 -6.89
C ILE A 144 -11.61 -0.50 -7.92
N PRO A 145 -12.73 -0.28 -8.64
CA PRO A 145 -13.12 -1.15 -9.75
C PRO A 145 -12.00 -1.27 -10.78
N ASP A 146 -11.86 -2.46 -11.37
CA ASP A 146 -10.88 -2.76 -12.44
C ASP A 146 -9.40 -2.55 -12.07
N MET A 147 -9.09 -2.46 -10.77
CA MET A 147 -7.73 -2.23 -10.29
C MET A 147 -6.74 -3.29 -10.78
N LYS A 148 -7.17 -4.56 -10.87
CA LYS A 148 -6.32 -5.64 -11.37
C LYS A 148 -5.83 -5.36 -12.79
N ASP A 149 -6.74 -4.98 -13.68
CA ASP A 149 -6.43 -4.70 -15.08
C ASP A 149 -5.54 -3.47 -15.21
N LEU A 150 -5.78 -2.46 -14.38
CA LEU A 150 -4.96 -1.24 -14.32
C LEU A 150 -3.53 -1.53 -13.87
N ILE A 151 -3.35 -2.32 -12.82
CA ILE A 151 -2.03 -2.70 -12.29
C ILE A 151 -1.28 -3.53 -13.33
N THR A 152 -1.90 -4.55 -13.91
CA THR A 152 -1.30 -5.42 -14.90
C THR A 152 -0.89 -4.65 -16.14
N LYS A 153 -1.79 -3.85 -16.70
CA LYS A 153 -1.54 -3.06 -17.91
C LYS A 153 -0.39 -2.07 -17.76
N ASN A 154 -0.25 -1.44 -16.59
CA ASN A 154 0.84 -0.49 -16.33
C ASN A 154 2.17 -1.18 -15.98
N SER A 155 2.15 -2.42 -15.50
CA SER A 155 3.37 -3.19 -15.21
C SER A 155 4.03 -3.78 -16.45
N GLU A 156 3.29 -3.98 -17.54
CA GLU A 156 3.78 -4.54 -18.80
C GLU A 156 4.47 -3.52 -19.72
N VAL A 157 4.25 -2.23 -19.49
CA VAL A 157 4.83 -1.16 -20.31
C VAL A 157 6.30 -0.93 -19.95
N THR A 158 7.22 -1.15 -20.90
CA THR A 158 8.68 -0.96 -20.76
C THR A 158 9.06 0.52 -20.82
N VAL A 159 8.58 1.33 -19.87
CA VAL A 159 8.97 2.72 -19.70
C VAL A 159 9.88 2.80 -18.45
N SER A 160 10.72 3.83 -18.32
CA SER A 160 11.56 4.00 -17.14
C SER A 160 10.75 3.80 -15.85
N LEU A 161 11.32 3.13 -14.86
CA LEU A 161 10.66 2.80 -13.58
C LEU A 161 9.85 3.95 -12.98
N LEU A 162 10.36 5.16 -13.10
CA LEU A 162 9.72 6.38 -12.63
C LEU A 162 8.50 6.78 -13.48
N GLY A 163 8.59 6.62 -14.81
CA GLY A 163 7.50 6.94 -15.74
C GLY A 163 6.31 5.99 -15.63
N GLN A 164 6.54 4.69 -15.45
CA GLN A 164 5.50 3.70 -15.21
C GLN A 164 4.71 4.02 -13.94
N PHE A 165 5.43 4.36 -12.90
CA PHE A 165 4.86 4.70 -11.61
C PHE A 165 4.01 5.97 -11.67
N VAL A 166 4.52 7.03 -12.30
CA VAL A 166 3.79 8.30 -12.47
C VAL A 166 2.53 8.11 -13.33
N ASN A 167 2.60 7.32 -14.40
CA ASN A 167 1.45 7.05 -15.26
C ASN A 167 0.38 6.21 -14.55
N PHE A 168 0.78 5.20 -13.79
CA PHE A 168 -0.12 4.40 -12.98
C PHE A 168 -0.90 5.28 -11.99
N ILE A 169 -0.20 6.12 -11.24
CA ILE A 169 -0.80 7.01 -10.26
C ILE A 169 -1.70 8.05 -10.91
N ARG A 170 -1.30 8.60 -12.05
CA ARG A 170 -2.14 9.54 -12.81
C ARG A 170 -3.43 8.90 -13.28
N THR A 171 -3.40 7.65 -13.73
CA THR A 171 -4.58 6.89 -14.14
C THR A 171 -5.53 6.69 -12.97
N LEU A 172 -5.03 6.27 -11.82
CA LEU A 172 -5.82 6.12 -10.61
C LEU A 172 -6.49 7.44 -10.17
N PHE A 173 -5.72 8.53 -10.19
CA PHE A 173 -6.22 9.84 -9.79
C PHE A 173 -7.31 10.36 -10.73
N ASN A 174 -7.15 10.18 -12.04
CA ASN A 174 -8.14 10.59 -13.03
C ASN A 174 -9.44 9.79 -12.90
N GLN A 175 -9.36 8.51 -12.64
CA GLN A 175 -10.55 7.68 -12.43
C GLN A 175 -11.30 8.03 -11.15
N ALA A 176 -10.59 8.33 -10.07
CA ALA A 176 -11.20 8.82 -8.84
C ALA A 176 -11.94 10.13 -9.04
N ASN A 177 -11.38 11.05 -9.81
CA ASN A 177 -12.02 12.32 -10.13
C ASN A 177 -13.26 12.14 -11.02
N GLN A 178 -13.26 11.19 -11.94
CA GLN A 178 -14.44 10.87 -12.75
C GLN A 178 -15.57 10.23 -11.93
N ALA A 179 -15.24 9.33 -11.01
CA ALA A 179 -16.23 8.72 -10.11
C ALA A 179 -16.87 9.72 -9.14
N ASN A 180 -16.18 10.81 -8.79
CA ASN A 180 -16.70 11.88 -7.94
C ASN A 180 -17.56 12.91 -8.70
N GLN A 181 -17.60 12.88 -10.04
CA GLN A 181 -18.41 13.77 -10.88
C GLN A 181 -19.70 13.11 -11.38
N ALA A 182 -19.81 11.81 -11.22
CA ALA A 182 -21.00 11.02 -11.55
C ALA A 182 -21.86 10.76 -10.30
#